data_1847f3c06d0c9b72533dc20a9365cad7
#
_entry.id   1847f3c06d0c9b72533dc20a9365cad7
#
_cell.length_a   1.000
_cell.length_b   1.000
_cell.length_c   1.000
_cell.angle_alpha   90.00
_cell.angle_beta   90.00
_cell.angle_gamma   90.00
#
_symmetry.space_group_name_H-M   'P 1'
#
loop_
_entity.id
_entity.type
_entity.pdbx_description
1 polymer ?
#
loop_
_entity_poly.entity_id
_entity_poly.type
_entity_poly.pdbx_seq_one_letter_code
_entity_poly.pdbx_strand_id
1 'polypeptide(L)'
;MADLLALAPHRSTTATLLAGAARERGMDVTVLPRHGLPARPPEGARAHYYGGPLFGASAAGPLGIALLEPDDGWLDALPYAFTGRRVRRVPLSEARSTPGPLFAKPPTDKSFPAAVYADGAGLRAPAGPQEDPLVQISEVVTWVREFRLHLLDGEIRTGSQYACFGRLDVAPLAGHADEPAVRAFAGRLAEVCAGSLPSGVVLDVGLMRAESDAGEGRWAVVEANMAWFSNLYAADPARALDVVLRAAGPCAGVRARDAPFRRAWQRGPATSAL
;
A
#
# COMPACT_ATOMS: atom_id res chain seq x y z
N MET A 1 4.45 -12.96 27.89
CA MET A 1 5.30 -11.81 27.47
C MET A 1 4.51 -10.95 26.51
N ALA A 2 4.72 -9.63 26.55
CA ALA A 2 4.05 -8.70 25.65
C ALA A 2 4.59 -8.83 24.22
N ASP A 3 3.72 -8.63 23.21
CA ASP A 3 4.14 -8.51 21.83
C ASP A 3 4.88 -7.19 21.61
N LEU A 4 5.78 -7.13 20.65
CA LEU A 4 6.63 -5.98 20.36
C LEU A 4 6.20 -5.30 19.04
N LEU A 5 5.95 -4.00 19.08
CA LEU A 5 5.90 -3.16 17.88
C LEU A 5 7.23 -2.43 17.70
N ALA A 6 7.99 -2.81 16.69
CA ALA A 6 9.22 -2.14 16.28
C ALA A 6 8.93 -1.04 15.24
N LEU A 7 9.39 0.17 15.49
CA LEU A 7 9.21 1.33 14.62
C LEU A 7 10.53 1.70 13.95
N ALA A 8 10.49 2.04 12.67
CA ALA A 8 11.64 2.65 12.02
C ALA A 8 12.02 3.97 12.73
N PRO A 9 13.32 4.38 12.68
CA PRO A 9 13.79 5.57 13.41
C PRO A 9 13.29 6.90 12.81
N HIS A 10 12.44 6.84 11.79
CA HIS A 10 11.83 8.01 11.19
C HIS A 10 10.55 8.39 11.94
N ARG A 11 10.53 9.61 12.50
CA ARG A 11 9.34 10.12 13.20
C ARG A 11 8.26 10.49 12.19
N SER A 12 7.05 9.94 12.38
CA SER A 12 5.84 10.34 11.66
C SER A 12 4.65 10.36 12.62
N THR A 13 3.64 11.15 12.29
CA THR A 13 2.37 11.18 13.04
C THR A 13 1.78 9.77 13.15
N THR A 14 1.79 9.02 12.04
CA THR A 14 1.29 7.64 12.01
C THR A 14 2.05 6.72 12.98
N ALA A 15 3.39 6.77 12.99
CA ALA A 15 4.18 5.98 13.93
C ALA A 15 3.84 6.31 15.40
N THR A 16 3.62 7.59 15.70
CA THR A 16 3.23 8.04 17.05
C THR A 16 1.85 7.52 17.44
N LEU A 17 0.86 7.59 16.53
CA LEU A 17 -0.49 7.08 16.77
C LEU A 17 -0.52 5.57 16.95
N LEU A 18 0.18 4.82 16.09
CA LEU A 18 0.30 3.37 16.22
C LEU A 18 1.03 2.95 17.50
N ALA A 19 2.07 3.69 17.91
CA ALA A 19 2.76 3.46 19.17
C ALA A 19 1.82 3.64 20.39
N GLY A 20 0.97 4.66 20.37
CA GLY A 20 -0.07 4.87 21.38
C GLY A 20 -1.03 3.69 21.44
N ALA A 21 -1.64 3.33 20.32
CA ALA A 21 -2.57 2.20 20.24
C ALA A 21 -1.94 0.85 20.64
N ALA A 22 -0.66 0.63 20.33
CA ALA A 22 0.06 -0.57 20.74
C ALA A 22 0.25 -0.62 22.26
N ARG A 23 0.65 0.49 22.89
CA ARG A 23 0.79 0.57 24.36
C ARG A 23 -0.54 0.37 25.08
N GLU A 24 -1.62 0.95 24.59
CA GLU A 24 -2.98 0.74 25.12
C GLU A 24 -3.41 -0.73 25.07
N ARG A 25 -2.86 -1.53 24.15
CA ARG A 25 -3.04 -2.99 24.06
C ARG A 25 -2.05 -3.78 24.92
N GLY A 26 -1.20 -3.12 25.69
CA GLY A 26 -0.18 -3.78 26.52
C GLY A 26 1.01 -4.33 25.70
N MET A 27 1.23 -3.83 24.47
CA MET A 27 2.40 -4.19 23.68
C MET A 27 3.61 -3.33 24.08
N ASP A 28 4.80 -3.93 24.00
CA ASP A 28 6.03 -3.17 24.04
C ASP A 28 6.23 -2.41 22.72
N VAL A 29 6.79 -1.19 22.82
CA VAL A 29 7.09 -0.38 21.64
C VAL A 29 8.55 0.05 21.68
N THR A 30 9.29 -0.23 20.61
CA THR A 30 10.67 0.21 20.46
C THR A 30 10.90 0.96 19.17
N VAL A 31 11.77 1.96 19.19
CA VAL A 31 12.28 2.62 17.98
C VAL A 31 13.61 1.97 17.64
N LEU A 32 13.72 1.47 16.41
CA LEU A 32 14.91 0.80 15.93
C LEU A 32 16.10 1.78 15.83
N PRO A 33 17.34 1.33 16.03
CA PRO A 33 18.52 2.16 15.88
C PRO A 33 18.69 2.57 14.40
N ARG A 34 19.22 3.77 14.16
CA ARG A 34 19.50 4.26 12.79
C ARG A 34 20.57 3.44 12.09
N HIS A 35 21.49 2.88 12.85
CA HIS A 35 22.63 2.10 12.38
C HIS A 35 22.72 0.80 13.16
N GLY A 36 23.18 -0.26 12.52
CA GLY A 36 23.25 -1.60 13.12
C GLY A 36 21.95 -2.40 12.98
N LEU A 37 22.02 -3.65 13.40
CA LEU A 37 20.88 -4.55 13.40
C LEU A 37 20.07 -4.35 14.69
N PRO A 38 18.72 -4.48 14.64
CA PRO A 38 17.92 -4.46 15.85
C PRO A 38 18.26 -5.66 16.74
N ALA A 39 18.12 -5.47 18.05
CA ALA A 39 18.20 -6.58 18.98
C ALA A 39 17.09 -7.60 18.70
N ARG A 40 17.42 -8.88 18.88
CA ARG A 40 16.43 -9.95 18.79
C ARG A 40 15.36 -9.74 19.87
N PRO A 41 14.07 -9.92 19.54
CA PRO A 41 13.02 -9.88 20.55
C PRO A 41 13.28 -10.90 21.67
N PRO A 42 12.81 -10.65 22.90
CA PRO A 42 12.84 -11.64 23.95
C PRO A 42 12.22 -12.96 23.50
N GLU A 43 12.72 -14.08 24.02
CA GLU A 43 12.18 -15.41 23.71
C GLU A 43 10.68 -15.47 24.01
N GLY A 44 9.88 -15.94 23.03
CA GLY A 44 8.42 -16.02 23.13
C GLY A 44 7.66 -14.72 22.81
N ALA A 45 8.33 -13.57 22.67
CA ALA A 45 7.66 -12.34 22.21
C ALA A 45 7.48 -12.35 20.67
N ARG A 46 6.29 -11.99 20.22
CA ARG A 46 6.01 -11.81 18.78
C ARG A 46 6.35 -10.39 18.38
N ALA A 47 7.22 -10.23 17.39
CA ALA A 47 7.58 -8.92 16.86
C ALA A 47 6.71 -8.56 15.66
N HIS A 48 6.44 -7.25 15.56
CA HIS A 48 5.76 -6.60 14.44
C HIS A 48 6.54 -5.35 14.04
N TYR A 49 6.28 -4.83 12.84
CA TYR A 49 7.04 -3.70 12.32
C TYR A 49 6.14 -2.65 11.66
N TYR A 50 6.48 -1.38 11.86
CA TYR A 50 5.96 -0.27 11.08
C TYR A 50 7.09 0.70 10.68
N GLY A 51 7.23 1.00 9.39
CA GLY A 51 8.21 1.93 8.87
C GLY A 51 8.59 1.69 7.42
N GLY A 52 9.58 2.45 6.94
CA GLY A 52 10.01 2.41 5.56
C GLY A 52 10.63 1.08 5.12
N PRO A 53 10.59 0.78 3.80
CA PRO A 53 11.00 -0.51 3.25
C PRO A 53 12.49 -0.83 3.44
N LEU A 54 13.38 0.16 3.44
CA LEU A 54 14.81 -0.07 3.66
C LEU A 54 15.10 -0.58 5.08
N PHE A 55 14.47 0.03 6.10
CA PHE A 55 14.56 -0.45 7.47
C PHE A 55 13.85 -1.80 7.65
N GLY A 56 12.70 -1.98 7.00
CA GLY A 56 12.00 -3.26 7.00
C GLY A 56 12.87 -4.40 6.48
N ALA A 57 13.64 -4.17 5.40
CA ALA A 57 14.56 -5.17 4.86
C ALA A 57 15.65 -5.58 5.87
N SER A 58 16.26 -4.61 6.58
CA SER A 58 17.29 -4.90 7.58
C SER A 58 16.74 -5.50 8.88
N ALA A 59 15.52 -5.14 9.26
CA ALA A 59 14.90 -5.55 10.52
C ALA A 59 14.23 -6.92 10.46
N ALA A 60 13.76 -7.34 9.29
CA ALA A 60 12.90 -8.52 9.18
C ALA A 60 13.57 -9.82 9.66
N GLY A 61 14.82 -10.07 9.28
CA GLY A 61 15.56 -11.25 9.73
C GLY A 61 15.77 -11.28 11.24
N PRO A 62 16.42 -10.27 11.84
CA PRO A 62 16.64 -10.20 13.28
C PRO A 62 15.35 -10.27 14.11
N LEU A 63 14.26 -9.65 13.64
CA LEU A 63 12.97 -9.68 14.33
C LEU A 63 12.14 -10.94 14.05
N GLY A 64 12.55 -11.78 13.08
CA GLY A 64 11.81 -12.99 12.69
C GLY A 64 10.44 -12.70 12.06
N ILE A 65 10.30 -11.58 11.35
CA ILE A 65 9.03 -11.12 10.77
C ILE A 65 8.97 -11.31 9.25
N ALA A 66 7.75 -11.49 8.75
CA ALA A 66 7.41 -11.38 7.35
C ALA A 66 6.74 -10.03 7.07
N LEU A 67 7.04 -9.45 5.91
CA LEU A 67 6.43 -8.24 5.41
C LEU A 67 5.55 -8.61 4.21
N LEU A 68 4.25 -8.34 4.31
CA LEU A 68 3.29 -8.60 3.26
C LEU A 68 3.05 -7.31 2.45
N GLU A 69 3.01 -7.46 1.14
CA GLU A 69 2.76 -6.36 0.21
C GLU A 69 1.92 -6.83 -0.97
N PRO A 70 1.07 -5.98 -1.57
CA PRO A 70 0.38 -6.31 -2.81
C PRO A 70 1.39 -6.53 -3.94
N ASP A 71 1.00 -7.32 -4.94
CA ASP A 71 1.81 -7.49 -6.15
C ASP A 71 1.86 -6.19 -6.96
N ASP A 72 3.01 -5.88 -7.56
CA ASP A 72 3.23 -4.66 -8.35
C ASP A 72 2.32 -4.56 -9.57
N GLY A 73 1.89 -5.70 -10.11
CA GLY A 73 0.97 -5.80 -11.23
C GLY A 73 -0.49 -5.89 -10.83
N TRP A 74 -0.81 -5.80 -9.54
CA TRP A 74 -2.19 -5.98 -9.09
C TRP A 74 -3.15 -4.97 -9.72
N LEU A 75 -2.79 -3.70 -9.79
CA LEU A 75 -3.65 -2.64 -10.32
C LEU A 75 -3.91 -2.80 -11.82
N ASP A 76 -2.88 -3.16 -12.59
CA ASP A 76 -3.01 -3.36 -14.05
C ASP A 76 -3.73 -4.67 -14.43
N ALA A 77 -3.84 -5.61 -13.49
CA ALA A 77 -4.60 -6.84 -13.65
C ALA A 77 -6.09 -6.70 -13.31
N LEU A 78 -6.51 -5.58 -12.70
CA LEU A 78 -7.92 -5.38 -12.34
C LEU A 78 -8.82 -5.20 -13.56
N PRO A 79 -10.08 -5.69 -13.50
CA PRO A 79 -11.09 -5.34 -14.48
C PRO A 79 -11.30 -3.83 -14.59
N TYR A 80 -11.52 -3.33 -15.81
CA TYR A 80 -11.79 -1.91 -16.08
C TYR A 80 -12.92 -1.33 -15.21
N ALA A 81 -13.91 -2.13 -14.85
CA ALA A 81 -15.01 -1.73 -13.98
C ALA A 81 -14.52 -1.21 -12.60
N PHE A 82 -13.32 -1.65 -12.15
CA PHE A 82 -12.74 -1.21 -10.89
C PHE A 82 -11.63 -0.17 -11.06
N THR A 83 -10.97 -0.11 -12.19
CA THR A 83 -9.95 0.92 -12.46
C THR A 83 -10.55 2.19 -13.04
N GLY A 84 -11.65 2.09 -13.79
CA GLY A 84 -12.31 3.18 -14.49
C GLY A 84 -11.45 3.87 -15.55
N ARG A 85 -10.20 3.44 -15.68
CA ARG A 85 -9.17 3.91 -16.62
C ARG A 85 -8.31 2.75 -17.06
N ARG A 86 -7.68 2.87 -18.23
CA ARG A 86 -6.70 1.88 -18.66
C ARG A 86 -5.41 2.07 -17.88
N VAL A 87 -5.01 1.04 -17.16
CA VAL A 87 -3.75 0.97 -16.44
C VAL A 87 -2.91 -0.12 -17.08
N ARG A 88 -1.64 0.18 -17.40
CA ARG A 88 -0.71 -0.77 -18.01
C ARG A 88 0.65 -0.66 -17.34
N ARG A 89 1.34 -1.77 -17.23
CA ARG A 89 2.73 -1.83 -16.81
C ARG A 89 3.56 -2.23 -18.02
N VAL A 90 4.42 -1.34 -18.45
CA VAL A 90 5.18 -1.47 -19.70
C VAL A 90 6.65 -1.09 -19.48
N PRO A 91 7.58 -1.55 -20.33
CA PRO A 91 8.95 -1.03 -20.34
C PRO A 91 8.97 0.49 -20.54
N LEU A 92 9.95 1.17 -19.96
CA LEU A 92 10.10 2.63 -20.09
C LEU A 92 10.24 3.07 -21.55
N SER A 93 10.92 2.26 -22.37
CA SER A 93 11.06 2.49 -23.83
C SER A 93 9.70 2.53 -24.53
N GLU A 94 8.78 1.62 -24.18
CA GLU A 94 7.41 1.61 -24.70
C GLU A 94 6.62 2.83 -24.16
N ALA A 95 6.71 3.10 -22.87
CA ALA A 95 6.04 4.24 -22.25
C ALA A 95 6.42 5.56 -22.92
N ARG A 96 7.71 5.73 -23.28
CA ARG A 96 8.22 6.90 -23.99
C ARG A 96 7.61 7.13 -25.38
N SER A 97 7.12 6.07 -26.01
CA SER A 97 6.47 6.14 -27.31
C SER A 97 4.97 6.45 -27.21
N THR A 98 4.43 6.61 -26.00
CA THR A 98 3.01 6.93 -25.80
C THR A 98 2.74 8.38 -26.16
N PRO A 99 1.86 8.65 -27.15
CA PRO A 99 1.50 10.02 -27.52
C PRO A 99 0.50 10.62 -26.54
N GLY A 100 0.55 11.94 -26.37
CA GLY A 100 -0.40 12.72 -25.57
C GLY A 100 -0.27 12.52 -24.06
N PRO A 101 -1.13 13.20 -23.26
CA PRO A 101 -1.03 13.19 -21.82
C PRO A 101 -1.22 11.81 -21.22
N LEU A 102 -0.34 11.46 -20.27
CA LEU A 102 -0.43 10.22 -19.49
C LEU A 102 -0.02 10.46 -18.05
N PHE A 103 -0.61 9.71 -17.14
CA PHE A 103 -0.08 9.57 -15.79
C PHE A 103 0.94 8.42 -15.78
N ALA A 104 2.09 8.65 -15.17
CA ALA A 104 3.11 7.61 -15.02
C ALA A 104 3.69 7.59 -13.61
N LYS A 105 3.98 6.39 -13.11
CA LYS A 105 4.67 6.15 -11.83
C LYS A 105 5.55 4.91 -11.90
N PRO A 106 6.59 4.81 -11.03
CA PRO A 106 7.25 3.52 -10.83
C PRO A 106 6.26 2.51 -10.24
N PRO A 107 6.37 1.20 -10.56
CA PRO A 107 5.46 0.19 -10.02
C PRO A 107 5.55 0.06 -8.49
N THR A 108 6.75 0.04 -7.95
CA THR A 108 7.04 -0.27 -6.54
C THR A 108 7.85 0.74 -5.79
N ASP A 109 8.85 1.32 -6.43
CA ASP A 109 9.78 2.23 -5.80
C ASP A 109 9.44 3.70 -6.13
N LYS A 110 10.20 4.61 -5.58
CA LYS A 110 10.10 6.04 -5.89
C LYS A 110 11.25 6.50 -6.77
N SER A 111 11.63 5.67 -7.74
CA SER A 111 12.76 5.95 -8.64
C SER A 111 12.55 7.21 -9.49
N PHE A 112 11.29 7.57 -9.74
CA PHE A 112 10.91 8.87 -10.31
C PHE A 112 9.56 9.35 -9.74
N PRO A 113 9.22 10.66 -9.84
CA PRO A 113 7.95 11.18 -9.34
C PRO A 113 6.74 10.60 -10.09
N ALA A 114 5.71 10.17 -9.33
CA ALA A 114 4.39 9.92 -9.89
C ALA A 114 3.79 11.26 -10.35
N ALA A 115 3.51 11.40 -11.64
CA ALA A 115 3.04 12.67 -12.22
C ALA A 115 2.28 12.46 -13.53
N VAL A 116 1.58 13.51 -13.93
CA VAL A 116 1.06 13.67 -15.30
C VAL A 116 2.16 14.25 -16.18
N TYR A 117 2.42 13.59 -17.29
CA TYR A 117 3.35 14.00 -18.34
C TYR A 117 2.57 14.42 -19.57
N ALA A 118 3.05 15.42 -20.30
CA ALA A 118 2.40 15.89 -21.54
C ALA A 118 2.41 14.82 -22.62
N ASP A 119 3.45 13.99 -22.63
CA ASP A 119 3.60 12.79 -23.45
C ASP A 119 4.66 11.86 -22.84
N GLY A 120 4.81 10.68 -23.41
CA GLY A 120 5.80 9.70 -22.94
C GLY A 120 7.26 10.14 -23.12
N ALA A 121 7.55 11.04 -24.07
CA ALA A 121 8.91 11.52 -24.31
C ALA A 121 9.47 12.32 -23.09
N GLY A 122 8.58 12.85 -22.25
CA GLY A 122 8.94 13.52 -21.00
C GLY A 122 9.42 12.58 -19.89
N LEU A 123 9.24 11.24 -20.03
CA LEU A 123 9.67 10.27 -19.02
C LEU A 123 11.20 10.11 -19.00
N ARG A 124 11.82 10.37 -17.85
CA ARG A 124 13.25 10.19 -17.65
C ARG A 124 13.53 8.81 -17.08
N ALA A 125 14.66 8.22 -17.50
CA ALA A 125 15.13 6.99 -16.88
C ALA A 125 15.43 7.23 -15.39
N PRO A 126 14.95 6.35 -14.49
CA PRO A 126 15.39 6.37 -13.11
C PRO A 126 16.89 6.09 -13.05
N ALA A 127 17.57 6.66 -12.05
CA ALA A 127 18.96 6.31 -11.77
C ALA A 127 18.98 4.85 -11.24
N GLY A 128 19.67 3.95 -11.94
CA GLY A 128 19.78 2.56 -11.52
C GLY A 128 20.37 1.65 -12.60
N PRO A 129 20.69 0.40 -12.25
CA PRO A 129 21.35 -0.53 -13.16
C PRO A 129 20.41 -1.16 -14.20
N GLN A 130 19.10 -0.94 -14.13
CA GLN A 130 18.15 -1.48 -15.12
C GLN A 130 18.15 -0.60 -16.37
N GLU A 131 18.46 -1.18 -17.51
CA GLU A 131 18.50 -0.47 -18.80
C GLU A 131 17.10 -0.04 -19.27
N ASP A 132 16.05 -0.84 -19.01
CA ASP A 132 14.67 -0.58 -19.41
C ASP A 132 13.69 -0.99 -18.30
N PRO A 133 13.57 -0.20 -17.20
CA PRO A 133 12.72 -0.54 -16.08
C PRO A 133 11.24 -0.48 -16.44
N LEU A 134 10.43 -1.31 -15.77
CA LEU A 134 8.99 -1.23 -15.89
C LEU A 134 8.45 0.06 -15.28
N VAL A 135 7.49 0.64 -15.94
CA VAL A 135 6.71 1.79 -15.45
C VAL A 135 5.23 1.49 -15.55
N GLN A 136 4.46 1.99 -14.60
CA GLN A 136 3.00 1.93 -14.66
C GLN A 136 2.50 3.23 -15.29
N ILE A 137 1.73 3.10 -16.37
CA ILE A 137 1.11 4.23 -17.07
C ILE A 137 -0.41 4.10 -17.05
N SER A 138 -1.10 5.22 -17.04
CA SER A 138 -2.56 5.25 -17.20
C SER A 138 -3.05 6.52 -17.89
N GLU A 139 -4.32 6.47 -18.31
CA GLU A 139 -5.06 7.66 -18.72
C GLU A 139 -5.07 8.68 -17.56
N VAL A 140 -5.07 9.96 -17.92
CA VAL A 140 -5.19 11.06 -16.96
C VAL A 140 -6.65 11.17 -16.53
N VAL A 141 -6.88 11.22 -15.23
CA VAL A 141 -8.22 11.36 -14.62
C VAL A 141 -8.18 12.38 -13.50
N THR A 142 -9.31 12.97 -13.19
CA THR A 142 -9.46 13.86 -12.04
C THR A 142 -10.04 13.09 -10.87
N TRP A 143 -9.28 13.00 -9.77
CA TRP A 143 -9.78 12.47 -8.52
C TRP A 143 -10.51 13.58 -7.76
N VAL A 144 -11.83 13.41 -7.61
CA VAL A 144 -12.69 14.36 -6.86
C VAL A 144 -12.45 14.22 -5.37
N ARG A 145 -12.45 12.97 -4.88
CA ARG A 145 -12.11 12.60 -3.49
C ARG A 145 -11.38 11.27 -3.48
N GLU A 146 -10.44 11.14 -2.56
CA GLU A 146 -9.64 9.93 -2.40
C GLU A 146 -9.66 9.47 -0.95
N PHE A 147 -9.86 8.16 -0.77
CA PHE A 147 -9.97 7.52 0.54
C PHE A 147 -8.93 6.41 0.66
N ARG A 148 -8.29 6.36 1.83
CA ARG A 148 -7.40 5.27 2.23
C ARG A 148 -8.12 4.34 3.17
N LEU A 149 -8.20 3.06 2.82
CA LEU A 149 -8.90 2.02 3.55
C LEU A 149 -7.90 1.02 4.11
N HIS A 150 -7.98 0.72 5.39
CA HIS A 150 -7.20 -0.33 6.04
C HIS A 150 -8.05 -1.60 6.08
N LEU A 151 -7.64 -2.62 5.32
CA LEU A 151 -8.38 -3.87 5.16
C LEU A 151 -7.71 -5.01 5.92
N LEU A 152 -8.52 -5.81 6.59
CA LEU A 152 -8.13 -7.06 7.22
C LEU A 152 -9.07 -8.16 6.74
N ASP A 153 -8.50 -9.20 6.12
CA ASP A 153 -9.25 -10.33 5.56
C ASP A 153 -10.37 -9.90 4.57
N GLY A 154 -10.14 -8.82 3.81
CA GLY A 154 -11.09 -8.25 2.84
C GLY A 154 -12.10 -7.26 3.43
N GLU A 155 -12.15 -7.10 4.74
CA GLU A 155 -13.08 -6.18 5.42
C GLU A 155 -12.40 -4.84 5.76
N ILE A 156 -13.12 -3.73 5.58
CA ILE A 156 -12.65 -2.40 5.98
C ILE A 156 -12.70 -2.29 7.51
N ARG A 157 -11.53 -2.26 8.14
CA ARG A 157 -11.40 -2.04 9.59
C ARG A 157 -11.55 -0.56 9.95
N THR A 158 -10.94 0.31 9.15
CA THR A 158 -11.00 1.76 9.29
C THR A 158 -10.60 2.42 7.98
N GLY A 159 -10.84 3.72 7.85
CA GLY A 159 -10.42 4.48 6.70
C GLY A 159 -10.48 5.97 6.92
N SER A 160 -9.90 6.70 5.98
CA SER A 160 -9.88 8.17 5.97
C SER A 160 -10.00 8.68 4.54
N GLN A 161 -10.78 9.73 4.31
CA GLN A 161 -10.51 10.63 3.19
C GLN A 161 -9.12 11.21 3.41
N TYR A 162 -8.32 11.36 2.36
CA TYR A 162 -7.02 12.01 2.46
C TYR A 162 -6.82 13.14 1.45
N ALA A 163 -7.58 13.15 0.36
CA ALA A 163 -7.47 14.21 -0.64
C ALA A 163 -8.81 14.57 -1.28
N CYS A 164 -8.93 15.84 -1.68
CA CYS A 164 -10.00 16.38 -2.49
C CYS A 164 -9.38 17.18 -3.63
N PHE A 165 -9.66 16.83 -4.89
CA PHE A 165 -9.05 17.43 -6.08
C PHE A 165 -7.51 17.51 -5.98
N GLY A 166 -6.87 16.42 -5.55
CA GLY A 166 -5.42 16.30 -5.41
C GLY A 166 -4.80 17.11 -4.27
N ARG A 167 -5.61 17.80 -3.45
CA ARG A 167 -5.16 18.54 -2.27
C ARG A 167 -5.44 17.74 -1.01
N LEU A 168 -4.51 17.78 -0.06
CA LEU A 168 -4.70 17.13 1.23
C LEU A 168 -5.95 17.68 1.92
N ASP A 169 -6.91 16.80 2.18
CA ASP A 169 -8.17 17.10 2.87
C ASP A 169 -8.59 15.87 3.67
N VAL A 170 -8.33 15.93 4.96
CA VAL A 170 -8.34 14.75 5.84
C VAL A 170 -9.61 14.71 6.68
N ALA A 171 -10.38 13.62 6.54
CA ALA A 171 -11.56 13.35 7.36
C ALA A 171 -11.70 11.84 7.63
N PRO A 172 -12.21 11.40 8.79
CA PRO A 172 -12.47 9.98 9.04
C PRO A 172 -13.53 9.45 8.05
N LEU A 173 -13.39 8.17 7.65
CA LEU A 173 -14.40 7.51 6.84
C LEU A 173 -15.70 7.31 7.64
N ALA A 174 -15.60 6.99 8.91
CA ALA A 174 -16.76 6.79 9.78
C ALA A 174 -17.58 8.09 9.90
N GLY A 175 -18.83 8.02 9.49
CA GLY A 175 -19.75 9.18 9.45
C GLY A 175 -19.54 10.11 8.25
N HIS A 176 -18.64 9.77 7.32
CA HIS A 176 -18.47 10.53 6.08
C HIS A 176 -19.67 10.34 5.14
N ALA A 177 -20.08 11.38 4.41
CA ALA A 177 -21.21 11.30 3.49
C ALA A 177 -21.06 10.21 2.42
N ASP A 178 -19.82 9.95 1.98
CA ASP A 178 -19.52 8.92 0.98
C ASP A 178 -19.25 7.52 1.60
N GLU A 179 -19.28 7.37 2.92
CA GLU A 179 -18.99 6.07 3.57
C GLU A 179 -19.80 4.91 2.98
N PRO A 180 -21.12 5.02 2.76
CA PRO A 180 -21.89 3.92 2.18
C PRO A 180 -21.41 3.53 0.78
N ALA A 181 -21.11 4.50 -0.07
CA ALA A 181 -20.64 4.27 -1.43
C ALA A 181 -19.24 3.66 -1.47
N VAL A 182 -18.31 4.15 -0.63
CA VAL A 182 -16.95 3.60 -0.47
C VAL A 182 -17.02 2.15 -0.01
N ARG A 183 -17.83 1.84 1.01
CA ARG A 183 -18.00 0.47 1.52
C ARG A 183 -18.62 -0.47 0.48
N ALA A 184 -19.63 -0.02 -0.24
CA ALA A 184 -20.25 -0.79 -1.31
C ALA A 184 -19.27 -1.08 -2.45
N PHE A 185 -18.47 -0.10 -2.85
CA PHE A 185 -17.44 -0.27 -3.88
C PHE A 185 -16.36 -1.27 -3.43
N ALA A 186 -15.80 -1.08 -2.24
CA ALA A 186 -14.76 -1.96 -1.70
C ALA A 186 -15.27 -3.40 -1.47
N GLY A 187 -16.53 -3.57 -1.07
CA GLY A 187 -17.17 -4.89 -0.93
C GLY A 187 -17.23 -5.64 -2.27
N ARG A 188 -17.72 -5.00 -3.33
CA ARG A 188 -17.71 -5.60 -4.68
C ARG A 188 -16.31 -5.94 -5.18
N LEU A 189 -15.34 -5.06 -4.92
CA LEU A 189 -13.94 -5.32 -5.28
C LEU A 189 -13.41 -6.55 -4.53
N ALA A 190 -13.68 -6.66 -3.22
CA ALA A 190 -13.23 -7.79 -2.41
C ALA A 190 -13.82 -9.12 -2.90
N GLU A 191 -15.08 -9.14 -3.35
CA GLU A 191 -15.73 -10.33 -3.93
C GLU A 191 -15.04 -10.76 -5.25
N VAL A 192 -14.81 -9.82 -6.17
CA VAL A 192 -14.23 -10.12 -7.49
C VAL A 192 -12.74 -10.43 -7.40
N CYS A 193 -12.01 -9.75 -6.51
CA CYS A 193 -10.57 -9.87 -6.36
C CYS A 193 -10.16 -10.73 -5.15
N ALA A 194 -11.05 -11.63 -4.70
CA ALA A 194 -10.77 -12.52 -3.58
C ALA A 194 -9.45 -13.28 -3.79
N GLY A 195 -8.54 -13.20 -2.81
CA GLY A 195 -7.24 -13.87 -2.86
C GLY A 195 -6.15 -13.15 -3.67
N SER A 196 -6.45 -12.04 -4.35
CA SER A 196 -5.47 -11.26 -5.12
C SER A 196 -4.70 -10.22 -4.29
N LEU A 197 -5.06 -10.04 -3.02
CA LEU A 197 -4.41 -9.16 -2.06
C LEU A 197 -4.04 -9.90 -0.78
N PRO A 198 -3.00 -9.44 -0.05
CA PRO A 198 -2.66 -9.98 1.26
C PRO A 198 -3.78 -9.71 2.27
N SER A 199 -3.86 -10.54 3.32
CA SER A 199 -4.90 -10.44 4.34
C SER A 199 -4.86 -9.14 5.17
N GLY A 200 -3.70 -8.47 5.22
CA GLY A 200 -3.53 -7.14 5.80
C GLY A 200 -2.99 -6.19 4.73
N VAL A 201 -3.78 -5.25 4.26
CA VAL A 201 -3.43 -4.36 3.15
C VAL A 201 -4.10 -2.99 3.31
N VAL A 202 -3.51 -1.98 2.68
CA VAL A 202 -4.13 -0.68 2.50
C VAL A 202 -4.57 -0.54 1.05
N LEU A 203 -5.81 -0.11 0.86
CA LEU A 203 -6.42 0.13 -0.44
C LEU A 203 -6.82 1.59 -0.55
N ASP A 204 -6.34 2.26 -1.59
CA ASP A 204 -6.77 3.60 -1.93
C ASP A 204 -7.84 3.53 -3.03
N VAL A 205 -8.98 4.15 -2.77
CA VAL A 205 -10.10 4.26 -3.69
C VAL A 205 -10.51 5.73 -3.84
N GLY A 206 -11.06 6.09 -4.99
CA GLY A 206 -11.48 7.47 -5.20
C GLY A 206 -12.71 7.59 -6.08
N LEU A 207 -13.42 8.70 -5.88
CA LEU A 207 -14.43 9.18 -6.83
C LEU A 207 -13.69 9.91 -7.95
N MET A 208 -13.68 9.34 -9.15
CA MET A 208 -12.99 9.92 -10.29
C MET A 208 -13.97 10.47 -11.35
N ARG A 209 -13.50 11.44 -12.12
CA ARG A 209 -14.10 11.91 -13.36
C ARG A 209 -13.07 11.77 -14.48
N ALA A 210 -13.48 11.17 -15.60
CA ALA A 210 -12.73 11.25 -16.84
C ALA A 210 -13.14 12.52 -17.59
N GLU A 211 -12.28 13.03 -18.47
CA GLU A 211 -12.62 14.19 -19.34
C GLU A 211 -13.85 13.93 -20.20
N SER A 212 -14.10 12.66 -20.55
CA SER A 212 -15.27 12.23 -21.32
C SER A 212 -16.56 12.14 -20.49
N ASP A 213 -16.49 12.21 -19.16
CA ASP A 213 -17.66 12.00 -18.31
C ASP A 213 -18.41 13.33 -18.12
N ALA A 214 -19.48 13.55 -18.89
CA ALA A 214 -20.38 14.70 -18.80
C ALA A 214 -21.30 14.66 -17.56
N GLY A 215 -21.03 13.79 -16.57
CA GLY A 215 -21.95 13.48 -15.49
C GLY A 215 -21.31 13.14 -14.14
N GLU A 216 -22.01 12.29 -13.43
CA GLU A 216 -21.63 11.82 -12.10
C GLU A 216 -20.31 11.05 -12.15
N GLY A 217 -19.41 11.33 -11.19
CA GLY A 217 -18.15 10.60 -11.06
C GLY A 217 -18.39 9.11 -10.75
N ARG A 218 -17.38 8.28 -11.01
CA ARG A 218 -17.40 6.84 -10.68
C ARG A 218 -16.36 6.50 -9.62
N TRP A 219 -16.67 5.54 -8.78
CA TRP A 219 -15.69 4.97 -7.85
C TRP A 219 -14.71 4.08 -8.59
N ALA A 220 -13.44 4.25 -8.27
CA ALA A 220 -12.36 3.46 -8.85
C ALA A 220 -11.21 3.24 -7.86
N VAL A 221 -10.41 2.21 -8.11
CA VAL A 221 -9.18 1.95 -7.36
C VAL A 221 -8.11 2.94 -7.77
N VAL A 222 -7.50 3.59 -6.80
CA VAL A 222 -6.29 4.41 -7.00
C VAL A 222 -5.07 3.51 -6.99
N GLU A 223 -4.84 2.78 -5.89
CA GLU A 223 -3.74 1.83 -5.73
C GLU A 223 -3.95 0.92 -4.50
N ALA A 224 -3.14 -0.14 -4.39
CA ALA A 224 -2.97 -0.91 -3.17
C ALA A 224 -1.58 -0.68 -2.58
N ASN A 225 -1.49 -0.63 -1.26
CA ASN A 225 -0.27 -0.31 -0.53
C ASN A 225 0.00 -1.28 0.61
N MET A 226 1.27 -1.43 0.97
CA MET A 226 1.68 -2.16 2.17
C MET A 226 1.23 -1.43 3.44
N ALA A 227 0.51 -2.10 4.34
CA ALA A 227 -0.03 -1.47 5.53
C ALA A 227 1.06 -1.03 6.54
N TRP A 228 2.18 -1.72 6.55
CA TRP A 228 3.30 -1.43 7.45
C TRP A 228 4.12 -0.19 7.07
N PHE A 229 3.74 0.52 5.99
CA PHE A 229 4.36 1.80 5.58
C PHE A 229 3.33 2.85 5.15
N SER A 230 2.05 2.60 5.32
CA SER A 230 0.98 3.52 4.90
C SER A 230 0.58 4.50 6.00
N ASN A 231 0.33 5.75 5.62
CA ASN A 231 -0.17 6.78 6.55
C ASN A 231 -1.61 6.48 6.97
N LEU A 232 -1.93 6.80 8.23
CA LEU A 232 -3.28 6.64 8.77
C LEU A 232 -4.22 7.78 8.37
N TYR A 233 -3.68 8.99 8.24
CA TYR A 233 -4.49 10.21 8.17
C TYR A 233 -5.44 10.32 9.37
N ALA A 234 -6.77 10.34 9.17
CA ALA A 234 -7.79 10.35 10.23
C ALA A 234 -8.41 8.97 10.50
N ALA A 235 -7.81 7.89 10.01
CA ALA A 235 -8.26 6.54 10.35
C ALA A 235 -8.03 6.21 11.82
N ASP A 236 -8.89 5.39 12.42
CA ASP A 236 -8.78 4.93 13.80
C ASP A 236 -7.48 4.13 13.99
N PRO A 237 -6.54 4.59 14.88
CA PRO A 237 -5.24 3.95 15.04
C PRO A 237 -5.32 2.54 15.63
N ALA A 238 -6.28 2.27 16.52
CA ALA A 238 -6.42 0.97 17.15
C ALA A 238 -6.88 -0.09 16.14
N ARG A 239 -7.79 0.27 15.24
CA ARG A 239 -8.28 -0.61 14.16
C ARG A 239 -7.24 -0.77 13.05
N ALA A 240 -6.52 0.30 12.71
CA ALA A 240 -5.46 0.24 11.71
C ALA A 240 -4.27 -0.60 12.21
N LEU A 241 -3.98 -0.58 13.52
CA LEU A 241 -2.96 -1.42 14.12
C LEU A 241 -3.20 -2.91 13.83
N ASP A 242 -4.46 -3.40 13.86
CA ASP A 242 -4.78 -4.80 13.51
C ASP A 242 -4.25 -5.18 12.13
N VAL A 243 -4.39 -4.25 11.17
CA VAL A 243 -3.95 -4.45 9.78
C VAL A 243 -2.43 -4.45 9.69
N VAL A 244 -1.78 -3.51 10.39
CA VAL A 244 -0.30 -3.42 10.44
C VAL A 244 0.30 -4.68 11.08
N LEU A 245 -0.25 -5.15 12.20
CA LEU A 245 0.23 -6.36 12.89
C LEU A 245 0.10 -7.61 12.01
N ARG A 246 -0.95 -7.68 11.16
CA ARG A 246 -1.13 -8.76 10.18
C ARG A 246 -0.12 -8.64 9.03
N ALA A 247 0.09 -7.42 8.51
CA ALA A 247 0.91 -7.19 7.34
C ALA A 247 2.42 -7.24 7.63
N ALA A 248 2.83 -7.05 8.88
CA ALA A 248 4.23 -7.12 9.33
C ALA A 248 4.32 -7.80 10.68
N GLY A 249 4.30 -9.11 10.70
CA GLY A 249 4.28 -9.93 11.91
C GLY A 249 5.15 -11.18 11.81
N PRO A 250 5.12 -12.05 12.82
CA PRO A 250 5.98 -13.23 12.90
C PRO A 250 5.91 -14.11 11.64
N CYS A 251 7.07 -14.55 11.14
CA CYS A 251 7.15 -15.47 9.99
C CYS A 251 6.33 -16.75 10.19
N ALA A 252 6.32 -17.28 11.41
CA ALA A 252 5.54 -18.47 11.76
C ALA A 252 4.04 -18.24 11.75
N GLY A 253 3.58 -16.97 11.82
CA GLY A 253 2.16 -16.59 11.77
C GLY A 253 1.63 -16.29 10.37
N VAL A 254 2.48 -16.39 9.33
CA VAL A 254 2.05 -16.15 7.94
C VAL A 254 1.11 -17.26 7.51
N ARG A 255 -0.10 -16.90 7.12
CA ARG A 255 -1.11 -17.85 6.61
C ARG A 255 -0.71 -18.36 5.22
N ALA A 256 -1.16 -19.55 4.84
CA ALA A 256 -0.89 -20.11 3.52
C ALA A 256 -1.33 -19.16 2.38
N ARG A 257 -2.49 -18.51 2.52
CA ARG A 257 -3.00 -17.52 1.56
C ARG A 257 -2.12 -16.28 1.42
N ASP A 258 -1.33 -15.93 2.45
CA ASP A 258 -0.47 -14.74 2.47
C ASP A 258 0.97 -15.05 2.01
N ALA A 259 1.33 -16.31 1.87
CA ALA A 259 2.68 -16.70 1.47
C ALA A 259 3.13 -16.08 0.12
N PRO A 260 2.28 -15.97 -0.92
CA PRO A 260 2.65 -15.33 -2.19
C PRO A 260 2.92 -13.83 -2.07
N PHE A 261 2.37 -13.18 -1.04
CA PHE A 261 2.49 -11.74 -0.80
C PHE A 261 3.64 -11.34 0.12
N ARG A 262 4.46 -12.30 0.56
CA ARG A 262 5.70 -11.98 1.25
C ARG A 262 6.60 -11.20 0.31
N ARG A 263 7.27 -10.19 0.84
CA ARG A 263 8.18 -9.36 0.07
C ARG A 263 9.20 -10.22 -0.70
N ALA A 264 9.52 -9.85 -1.95
CA ALA A 264 10.23 -10.71 -2.92
C ALA A 264 11.49 -11.40 -2.36
N TRP A 265 12.34 -10.66 -1.62
CA TRP A 265 13.55 -11.23 -1.02
C TRP A 265 13.27 -12.22 0.15
N GLN A 266 12.03 -12.28 0.66
CA GLN A 266 11.61 -13.25 1.69
C GLN A 266 10.95 -14.51 1.10
N ARG A 267 10.67 -14.54 -0.20
CA ARG A 267 9.99 -15.69 -0.83
C ARG A 267 10.91 -16.88 -1.09
N GLY A 268 12.23 -16.70 -1.00
CA GLY A 268 13.21 -17.69 -1.46
C GLY A 268 13.31 -17.74 -2.98
N PRO A 269 14.26 -18.48 -3.54
CA PRO A 269 14.31 -18.71 -4.98
C PRO A 269 13.02 -19.39 -5.43
N ALA A 270 12.42 -18.90 -6.51
CA ALA A 270 11.26 -19.54 -7.11
C ALA A 270 11.63 -20.98 -7.45
N THR A 271 10.97 -21.95 -6.82
CA THR A 271 11.07 -23.33 -7.22
C THR A 271 10.46 -23.40 -8.62
N SER A 272 11.30 -23.42 -9.66
CA SER A 272 10.81 -23.73 -11.01
C SER A 272 10.22 -25.12 -10.94
N ALA A 273 8.90 -25.20 -10.99
CA ALA A 273 8.23 -26.44 -11.30
C ALA A 273 8.65 -26.83 -12.72
N LEU A 274 9.45 -27.88 -12.83
CA LEU A 274 9.74 -28.59 -14.08
C LEU A 274 8.47 -29.29 -14.56
#